data_ff390c030b95e99ee1d7c59068e8ecc0
#
_entry.id   ff390c030b95e99ee1d7c59068e8ecc0
#
_cell.length_a   1.000
_cell.length_b   1.000
_cell.length_c   1.000
_cell.angle_alpha   90.00
_cell.angle_beta   90.00
_cell.angle_gamma   90.00
#
_symmetry.space_group_name_H-M   'P 1'
#
loop_
_entity.id
_entity.type
_entity.pdbx_description
1 polymer ?
#
loop_
_entity_poly.entity_id
_entity_poly.type
_entity_poly.pdbx_seq_one_letter_code
_entity_poly.pdbx_strand_id
1 'polypeptide(L)'
;VKAADENRGSMTNLVLISHLYDGKRGKISYLNDADQIVRQDLLDANEKPARAMFFDNEGRCVLYNVQQNSQIQYWVLFGENWEEITFKSESDLALYWLKNCNADILTDNVCITEWATDVPFFRQVNEAMNTKFAIQFHSNHLAGNRRYGITQTKLKATINAANDLGEIVVLTDDQRADILKEFSGLSQVTAIPHYVEVPDDFAGNRNPKTVVALARFVDGKRIQNIIIAFEKVVREVPDAKLEIWGYGTMEPIYEREISKAGLQNNVTICGYTDNPIQVYRKAAVSVFASTFEGFNMSLVESVLCGCVPVSLDFKYGPRHSIVNGVTGFVTDPENFDELSDAIIFLLKRPDVARKMAAAGVQRMQRINSPDTILAKWMDLFDRLGAR
;
A
#
# COMPACT_ATOMS: atom_id res chain seq x y z
N VAL A 1 -32.33 10.31 -3.45
CA VAL A 1 -31.70 10.59 -2.14
C VAL A 1 -30.20 10.72 -2.40
N LYS A 2 -29.63 11.92 -2.17
CA LYS A 2 -28.18 12.11 -2.20
C LYS A 2 -27.61 11.49 -0.92
N ALA A 3 -26.81 10.43 -1.05
CA ALA A 3 -25.96 9.95 0.02
C ALA A 3 -24.51 10.24 -0.39
N ALA A 4 -23.84 11.13 0.33
CA ALA A 4 -22.39 11.28 0.24
C ALA A 4 -21.77 10.12 1.04
N ASP A 5 -20.85 9.38 0.44
CA ASP A 5 -20.05 8.38 1.14
C ASP A 5 -18.86 9.10 1.79
N GLU A 6 -18.99 9.49 3.06
CA GLU A 6 -17.99 10.27 3.81
C GLU A 6 -16.70 9.49 4.15
N ASN A 7 -16.52 8.27 3.63
CA ASN A 7 -15.48 7.34 4.08
C ASN A 7 -14.40 6.99 3.02
N ARG A 8 -14.10 7.88 2.06
CA ARG A 8 -12.90 7.68 1.21
C ARG A 8 -12.02 8.92 1.23
N GLY A 9 -10.84 8.74 1.85
CA GLY A 9 -9.80 9.75 1.82
C GLY A 9 -9.45 10.18 0.39
N SER A 10 -9.36 11.46 0.19
CA SER A 10 -8.85 12.28 -0.90
C SER A 10 -8.58 11.60 -2.25
N MET A 11 -9.62 11.18 -2.95
CA MET A 11 -9.67 11.15 -4.41
C MET A 11 -11.11 11.48 -4.79
N THR A 12 -11.31 12.70 -5.33
CA THR A 12 -12.54 13.20 -5.94
C THR A 12 -13.83 12.86 -5.18
N ASN A 13 -14.56 13.88 -4.71
CA ASN A 13 -15.89 13.75 -4.13
C ASN A 13 -16.87 13.19 -5.18
N LEU A 14 -16.85 11.89 -5.43
CA LEU A 14 -17.79 11.24 -6.32
C LEU A 14 -19.16 11.26 -5.66
N VAL A 15 -20.05 12.14 -6.11
CA VAL A 15 -21.44 12.20 -5.64
C VAL A 15 -22.21 11.07 -6.33
N LEU A 16 -22.80 10.18 -5.53
CA LEU A 16 -23.62 9.07 -5.98
C LEU A 16 -25.11 9.42 -5.93
N ILE A 17 -25.80 9.30 -7.06
CA ILE A 17 -27.25 9.48 -7.14
C ILE A 17 -27.89 8.14 -7.51
N SER A 18 -28.65 7.53 -6.58
CA SER A 18 -29.45 6.35 -6.86
C SER A 18 -30.84 6.75 -7.33
N HIS A 19 -31.25 6.23 -8.48
CA HIS A 19 -32.59 6.42 -9.04
C HIS A 19 -33.45 5.18 -8.72
N LEU A 20 -34.55 5.40 -8.01
CA LEU A 20 -35.47 4.34 -7.62
C LEU A 20 -36.66 4.30 -8.58
N TYR A 21 -37.03 3.11 -9.02
CA TYR A 21 -38.23 2.79 -9.79
C TYR A 21 -38.99 1.71 -9.03
N ASP A 22 -40.24 1.99 -8.64
CA ASP A 22 -41.08 1.09 -7.83
C ASP A 22 -40.35 0.52 -6.59
N GLY A 23 -39.58 1.37 -5.90
CA GLY A 23 -38.86 1.00 -4.68
C GLY A 23 -37.54 0.26 -4.90
N LYS A 24 -37.18 -0.09 -6.14
CA LYS A 24 -35.91 -0.73 -6.50
C LYS A 24 -34.96 0.24 -7.21
N ARG A 25 -33.67 0.06 -7.01
CA ARG A 25 -32.65 0.81 -7.75
C ARG A 25 -32.58 0.32 -9.19
N GLY A 26 -32.87 1.17 -10.16
CA GLY A 26 -32.75 0.87 -11.59
C GLY A 26 -31.55 1.54 -12.24
N LYS A 27 -31.02 2.62 -11.65
CA LYS A 27 -29.87 3.37 -12.17
C LYS A 27 -29.07 4.01 -11.04
N ILE A 28 -27.75 4.04 -11.19
CA ILE A 28 -26.81 4.79 -10.34
C ILE A 28 -26.04 5.76 -11.23
N SER A 29 -26.00 7.03 -10.86
CA SER A 29 -25.20 8.06 -11.54
C SER A 29 -24.04 8.49 -10.64
N TYR A 30 -22.87 8.62 -11.24
CA TYR A 30 -21.63 9.06 -10.59
C TYR A 30 -21.28 10.43 -11.18
N LEU A 31 -21.06 11.42 -10.33
CA LEU A 31 -20.75 12.78 -10.72
C LEU A 31 -19.31 13.14 -10.28
N ASN A 32 -18.63 13.97 -11.08
CA ASN A 32 -17.38 14.61 -10.71
C ASN A 32 -17.60 15.84 -9.82
N ASP A 33 -16.53 16.52 -9.42
CA ASP A 33 -16.56 17.72 -8.58
C ASP A 33 -17.29 18.92 -9.22
N ALA A 34 -17.51 18.89 -10.54
CA ALA A 34 -18.27 19.90 -11.29
C ALA A 34 -19.76 19.50 -11.46
N ASP A 35 -20.26 18.54 -10.69
CA ASP A 35 -21.63 17.99 -10.78
C ASP A 35 -21.99 17.39 -12.16
N GLN A 36 -20.99 17.05 -12.98
CA GLN A 36 -21.21 16.42 -14.28
C GLN A 36 -21.24 14.90 -14.13
N ILE A 37 -22.16 14.25 -14.84
CA ILE A 37 -22.22 12.77 -14.85
C ILE A 37 -21.05 12.25 -15.65
N VAL A 38 -20.18 11.47 -15.01
CA VAL A 38 -19.03 10.78 -15.64
C VAL A 38 -19.30 9.30 -15.89
N ARG A 39 -20.22 8.72 -15.12
CA ARG A 39 -20.62 7.31 -15.29
C ARG A 39 -22.08 7.10 -14.89
N GLN A 40 -22.77 6.18 -15.58
CA GLN A 40 -24.06 5.67 -15.16
C GLN A 40 -24.08 4.14 -15.25
N ASP A 41 -24.52 3.50 -14.16
CA ASP A 41 -24.79 2.06 -14.14
C ASP A 41 -26.30 1.86 -14.26
N LEU A 42 -26.74 1.13 -15.30
CA LEU A 42 -28.09 0.60 -15.41
C LEU A 42 -28.11 -0.77 -14.71
N LEU A 43 -29.12 -0.99 -13.87
CA LEU A 43 -29.23 -2.19 -13.07
C LEU A 43 -30.33 -3.11 -13.62
N ASP A 44 -30.14 -4.40 -13.47
CA ASP A 44 -31.16 -5.41 -13.78
C ASP A 44 -32.24 -5.52 -12.68
N ALA A 45 -33.20 -6.41 -12.84
CA ALA A 45 -34.28 -6.63 -11.89
C ALA A 45 -33.80 -7.11 -10.49
N ASN A 46 -32.55 -7.57 -10.37
CA ASN A 46 -31.91 -8.00 -9.14
C ASN A 46 -30.95 -6.93 -8.58
N GLU A 47 -31.05 -5.69 -9.06
CA GLU A 47 -30.19 -4.55 -8.70
C GLU A 47 -28.70 -4.79 -8.99
N LYS A 48 -28.36 -5.65 -9.95
CA LYS A 48 -26.99 -5.86 -10.42
C LYS A 48 -26.72 -5.04 -11.68
N PRO A 49 -25.48 -4.54 -11.88
CA PRO A 49 -25.13 -3.82 -13.09
C PRO A 49 -25.36 -4.67 -14.35
N ALA A 50 -26.18 -4.14 -15.28
CA ALA A 50 -26.43 -4.72 -16.59
C ALA A 50 -25.67 -3.98 -17.70
N ARG A 51 -25.46 -2.68 -17.51
CA ARG A 51 -24.67 -1.81 -18.41
C ARG A 51 -24.02 -0.70 -17.59
N ALA A 52 -22.74 -0.42 -17.84
CA ALA A 52 -22.08 0.79 -17.37
C ALA A 52 -21.76 1.68 -18.58
N MET A 53 -22.15 2.95 -18.50
CA MET A 53 -21.95 3.99 -19.53
C MET A 53 -21.04 5.08 -18.98
N PHE A 54 -20.09 5.53 -19.80
CA PHE A 54 -19.10 6.55 -19.46
C PHE A 54 -19.28 7.75 -20.36
N PHE A 55 -19.18 8.95 -19.78
CA PHE A 55 -19.51 10.19 -20.45
C PHE A 55 -18.31 11.13 -20.49
N ASP A 56 -18.21 11.90 -21.58
CA ASP A 56 -17.25 13.00 -21.70
C ASP A 56 -17.77 14.26 -20.96
N ASN A 57 -16.95 15.32 -20.98
CA ASN A 57 -17.28 16.59 -20.33
C ASN A 57 -18.47 17.33 -20.98
N GLU A 58 -18.91 16.90 -22.16
CA GLU A 58 -20.08 17.43 -22.86
C GLU A 58 -21.35 16.62 -22.57
N GLY A 59 -21.23 15.55 -21.76
CA GLY A 59 -22.32 14.68 -21.38
C GLY A 59 -22.70 13.65 -22.45
N ARG A 60 -21.83 13.40 -23.46
CA ARG A 60 -22.03 12.39 -24.49
C ARG A 60 -21.47 11.05 -24.00
N CYS A 61 -22.21 9.98 -24.18
CA CYS A 61 -21.71 8.63 -23.88
C CYS A 61 -20.65 8.25 -24.89
N VAL A 62 -19.41 8.09 -24.44
CA VAL A 62 -18.25 7.75 -25.30
C VAL A 62 -17.85 6.28 -25.20
N LEU A 63 -18.22 5.61 -24.12
CA LEU A 63 -17.88 4.21 -23.87
C LEU A 63 -19.00 3.56 -23.05
N TYR A 64 -19.35 2.32 -23.38
CA TYR A 64 -20.17 1.50 -22.49
C TYR A 64 -19.75 0.04 -22.49
N ASN A 65 -20.12 -0.68 -21.44
CA ASN A 65 -20.05 -2.14 -21.42
C ASN A 65 -21.43 -2.74 -21.18
N VAL A 66 -21.59 -3.99 -21.61
CA VAL A 66 -22.76 -4.82 -21.32
C VAL A 66 -22.33 -5.93 -20.37
N GLN A 67 -23.12 -6.12 -19.32
CA GLN A 67 -22.84 -7.08 -18.25
C GLN A 67 -23.99 -8.11 -18.14
N GLN A 68 -23.63 -9.35 -17.87
CA GLN A 68 -24.55 -10.41 -17.52
C GLN A 68 -24.01 -11.19 -16.34
N ASN A 69 -24.83 -11.41 -15.31
CA ASN A 69 -24.42 -12.07 -14.06
C ASN A 69 -23.16 -11.45 -13.43
N SER A 70 -23.06 -10.11 -13.45
CA SER A 70 -21.91 -9.34 -12.97
C SER A 70 -20.60 -9.61 -13.73
N GLN A 71 -20.68 -10.19 -14.94
CA GLN A 71 -19.54 -10.37 -15.83
C GLN A 71 -19.70 -9.51 -17.08
N ILE A 72 -18.66 -8.75 -17.43
CA ILE A 72 -18.64 -7.95 -18.66
C ILE A 72 -18.59 -8.90 -19.85
N GLN A 73 -19.53 -8.72 -20.78
CA GLN A 73 -19.65 -9.50 -21.99
C GLN A 73 -18.86 -8.87 -23.16
N TYR A 74 -18.94 -7.55 -23.25
CA TYR A 74 -18.21 -6.76 -24.25
C TYR A 74 -18.22 -5.28 -23.89
N TRP A 75 -17.33 -4.55 -24.55
CA TRP A 75 -17.22 -3.09 -24.49
C TRP A 75 -17.53 -2.51 -25.87
N VAL A 76 -18.10 -1.31 -25.89
CA VAL A 76 -18.32 -0.50 -27.10
C VAL A 76 -17.79 0.91 -26.87
N LEU A 77 -16.83 1.31 -27.69
CA LEU A 77 -16.28 2.66 -27.78
C LEU A 77 -16.91 3.36 -28.98
N PHE A 78 -17.35 4.59 -28.82
CA PHE A 78 -17.74 5.45 -29.93
C PHE A 78 -16.51 6.21 -30.46
N GLY A 79 -16.19 6.01 -31.74
CA GLY A 79 -15.14 6.72 -32.45
C GLY A 79 -15.52 8.17 -32.77
N GLU A 80 -14.60 8.89 -33.43
CA GLU A 80 -14.78 10.33 -33.74
C GLU A 80 -16.03 10.62 -34.59
N ASN A 81 -16.40 9.70 -35.47
CA ASN A 81 -17.58 9.80 -36.34
C ASN A 81 -18.79 9.03 -35.78
N TRP A 82 -18.82 8.74 -34.50
CA TRP A 82 -19.86 7.95 -33.81
C TRP A 82 -19.98 6.49 -34.31
N GLU A 83 -18.98 5.97 -35.00
CA GLU A 83 -18.91 4.54 -35.30
C GLU A 83 -18.70 3.74 -34.02
N GLU A 84 -19.36 2.58 -33.93
CA GLU A 84 -19.22 1.67 -32.79
C GLU A 84 -18.03 0.71 -33.02
N ILE A 85 -17.07 0.74 -32.11
CA ILE A 85 -15.94 -0.17 -32.06
C ILE A 85 -16.14 -1.12 -30.89
N THR A 86 -16.33 -2.42 -31.15
CA THR A 86 -16.62 -3.42 -30.13
C THR A 86 -15.40 -4.22 -29.75
N PHE A 87 -15.20 -4.41 -28.42
CA PHE A 87 -14.11 -5.20 -27.84
C PHE A 87 -14.68 -6.33 -26.98
N LYS A 88 -14.11 -7.52 -27.11
CA LYS A 88 -14.54 -8.70 -26.34
C LYS A 88 -13.99 -8.73 -24.91
N SER A 89 -12.93 -8.00 -24.64
CA SER A 89 -12.30 -7.91 -23.32
C SER A 89 -11.87 -6.49 -23.00
N GLU A 90 -11.63 -6.23 -21.72
CA GLU A 90 -11.03 -4.98 -21.24
C GLU A 90 -9.59 -4.82 -21.76
N SER A 91 -8.85 -5.91 -21.87
CA SER A 91 -7.50 -5.92 -22.43
C SER A 91 -7.46 -5.51 -23.91
N ASP A 92 -8.43 -5.93 -24.72
CA ASP A 92 -8.53 -5.51 -26.13
C ASP A 92 -8.82 -4.00 -26.22
N LEU A 93 -9.74 -3.50 -25.41
CA LEU A 93 -10.05 -2.06 -25.33
C LEU A 93 -8.81 -1.27 -24.87
N ALA A 94 -8.14 -1.72 -23.82
CA ALA A 94 -6.93 -1.07 -23.30
C ALA A 94 -5.82 -1.04 -24.35
N LEU A 95 -5.58 -2.16 -25.05
CA LEU A 95 -4.58 -2.22 -26.11
C LEU A 95 -4.91 -1.28 -27.28
N TYR A 96 -6.19 -1.21 -27.66
CA TYR A 96 -6.65 -0.27 -28.69
C TYR A 96 -6.37 1.17 -28.27
N TRP A 97 -6.73 1.53 -27.01
CA TRP A 97 -6.49 2.86 -26.48
C TRP A 97 -5.00 3.22 -26.41
N LEU A 98 -4.16 2.29 -25.95
CA LEU A 98 -2.71 2.48 -25.90
C LEU A 98 -2.13 2.75 -27.29
N LYS A 99 -2.57 1.99 -28.32
CA LYS A 99 -2.10 2.14 -29.70
C LYS A 99 -2.53 3.43 -30.36
N ASN A 100 -3.73 3.90 -30.08
CA ASN A 100 -4.31 5.06 -30.78
C ASN A 100 -4.16 6.38 -30.04
N CYS A 101 -4.03 6.35 -28.70
CA CYS A 101 -3.95 7.57 -27.90
C CYS A 101 -2.57 7.82 -27.28
N ASN A 102 -1.72 6.79 -27.16
CA ASN A 102 -0.44 6.86 -26.45
C ASN A 102 0.72 6.15 -27.16
N ALA A 103 0.58 5.81 -28.44
CA ALA A 103 1.61 5.08 -29.19
C ALA A 103 2.98 5.79 -29.16
N ASP A 104 2.98 7.12 -29.32
CA ASP A 104 4.21 7.94 -29.34
C ASP A 104 4.95 7.92 -28.00
N ILE A 105 4.22 7.72 -26.88
CA ILE A 105 4.80 7.66 -25.54
C ILE A 105 5.32 6.27 -25.23
N LEU A 106 4.63 5.23 -25.69
CA LEU A 106 4.89 3.84 -25.28
C LEU A 106 5.80 3.08 -26.25
N THR A 107 5.82 3.46 -27.55
CA THR A 107 6.65 2.79 -28.55
C THR A 107 8.13 2.97 -28.26
N ASP A 108 8.87 1.85 -28.22
CA ASP A 108 10.30 1.81 -27.89
C ASP A 108 10.64 2.50 -26.53
N ASN A 109 9.76 2.39 -25.56
CA ASN A 109 9.92 3.05 -24.26
C ASN A 109 9.69 2.10 -23.09
N VAL A 110 9.78 2.61 -21.86
CA VAL A 110 9.58 1.86 -20.62
C VAL A 110 8.30 2.31 -19.94
N CYS A 111 7.46 1.36 -19.56
CA CYS A 111 6.24 1.58 -18.79
C CYS A 111 6.39 1.02 -17.38
N ILE A 112 6.10 1.82 -16.35
CA ILE A 112 5.95 1.32 -14.98
C ILE A 112 4.56 0.72 -14.86
N THR A 113 4.48 -0.54 -14.44
CA THR A 113 3.19 -1.18 -14.13
C THR A 113 3.14 -1.61 -12.67
N GLU A 114 2.08 -1.18 -11.99
CA GLU A 114 1.76 -1.60 -10.62
C GLU A 114 0.85 -2.84 -10.60
N TRP A 115 0.34 -3.24 -11.75
CA TRP A 115 -0.51 -4.41 -11.94
C TRP A 115 0.33 -5.62 -12.36
N ALA A 116 0.80 -6.37 -11.39
CA ALA A 116 1.84 -7.39 -11.59
C ALA A 116 1.32 -8.75 -12.12
N THR A 117 0.08 -8.91 -12.59
CA THR A 117 -0.50 -10.24 -12.86
C THR A 117 -1.03 -10.49 -14.26
N ASP A 118 -1.04 -9.49 -15.14
CA ASP A 118 -1.57 -9.64 -16.51
C ASP A 118 -0.47 -9.81 -17.59
N VAL A 119 0.28 -10.89 -17.47
CA VAL A 119 1.36 -11.23 -18.43
C VAL A 119 0.87 -11.31 -19.88
N PRO A 120 -0.30 -11.89 -20.20
CA PRO A 120 -0.80 -11.89 -21.58
C PRO A 120 -0.94 -10.48 -22.17
N PHE A 121 -1.47 -9.55 -21.39
CA PHE A 121 -1.61 -8.16 -21.82
C PHE A 121 -0.25 -7.47 -22.02
N PHE A 122 0.70 -7.65 -21.10
CA PHE A 122 2.06 -7.09 -21.26
C PHE A 122 2.76 -7.62 -22.52
N ARG A 123 2.59 -8.90 -22.85
CA ARG A 123 3.12 -9.47 -24.10
C ARG A 123 2.50 -8.80 -25.32
N GLN A 124 1.18 -8.62 -25.36
CA GLN A 124 0.50 -7.94 -26.46
C GLN A 124 0.97 -6.49 -26.64
N VAL A 125 1.18 -5.76 -25.53
CA VAL A 125 1.71 -4.38 -25.57
C VAL A 125 3.16 -4.38 -26.06
N ASN A 126 4.01 -5.27 -25.53
CA ASN A 126 5.40 -5.38 -25.97
C ASN A 126 5.52 -5.74 -27.45
N GLU A 127 4.75 -6.73 -27.93
CA GLU A 127 4.72 -7.15 -29.33
C GLU A 127 4.23 -6.03 -30.27
N ALA A 128 3.28 -5.23 -29.80
CA ALA A 128 2.68 -4.17 -30.60
C ALA A 128 3.51 -2.88 -30.66
N MET A 129 4.26 -2.55 -29.62
CA MET A 129 4.91 -1.24 -29.44
C MET A 129 6.36 -1.33 -28.94
N ASN A 130 6.92 -2.53 -28.81
CA ASN A 130 8.25 -2.78 -28.25
C ASN A 130 8.44 -2.13 -26.86
N THR A 131 7.36 -1.99 -26.09
CA THR A 131 7.37 -1.42 -24.74
C THR A 131 8.00 -2.39 -23.74
N LYS A 132 8.96 -1.94 -22.94
CA LYS A 132 9.49 -2.68 -21.80
C LYS A 132 8.76 -2.29 -20.53
N PHE A 133 8.75 -3.18 -19.53
CA PHE A 133 8.01 -2.97 -18.29
C PHE A 133 8.94 -2.98 -17.08
N ALA A 134 8.82 -1.94 -16.25
CA ALA A 134 9.23 -1.98 -14.85
C ALA A 134 8.03 -2.49 -14.03
N ILE A 135 8.03 -3.79 -13.70
CA ILE A 135 6.89 -4.46 -13.06
C ILE A 135 7.04 -4.36 -11.55
N GLN A 136 6.29 -3.46 -10.92
CA GLN A 136 6.45 -3.16 -9.49
C GLN A 136 5.57 -4.05 -8.60
N PHE A 137 6.18 -4.64 -7.58
CA PHE A 137 5.49 -5.41 -6.54
C PHE A 137 5.34 -4.57 -5.27
N HIS A 138 4.10 -4.23 -4.91
CA HIS A 138 3.79 -3.43 -3.72
C HIS A 138 3.60 -4.24 -2.44
N SER A 139 3.61 -5.57 -2.54
CA SER A 139 3.35 -6.46 -1.40
C SER A 139 4.30 -7.65 -1.39
N ASN A 140 4.21 -8.45 -0.33
CA ASN A 140 4.91 -9.72 -0.23
C ASN A 140 4.51 -10.66 -1.38
N HIS A 141 5.49 -11.26 -2.06
CA HIS A 141 5.26 -12.20 -3.17
C HIS A 141 4.94 -13.62 -2.71
N LEU A 142 5.14 -13.96 -1.42
CA LEU A 142 4.96 -15.30 -0.89
C LEU A 142 3.48 -15.67 -0.70
N ALA A 143 3.14 -16.92 -0.97
CA ALA A 143 1.79 -17.44 -0.82
C ALA A 143 1.35 -17.47 0.66
N GLY A 144 0.07 -17.13 0.90
CA GLY A 144 -0.49 -17.09 2.25
C GLY A 144 0.06 -15.95 3.10
N ASN A 145 0.71 -14.96 2.48
CA ASN A 145 1.28 -13.80 3.17
C ASN A 145 2.17 -14.19 4.36
N ARG A 146 3.01 -15.21 4.15
CA ARG A 146 3.88 -15.79 5.17
C ARG A 146 5.30 -15.22 5.05
N ARG A 147 6.08 -15.37 6.14
CA ARG A 147 7.51 -15.08 6.15
C ARG A 147 8.32 -16.06 5.29
N TYR A 148 7.89 -17.31 5.23
CA TYR A 148 8.50 -18.39 4.48
C TYR A 148 7.44 -19.08 3.62
N GLY A 149 7.82 -19.54 2.46
CA GLY A 149 6.92 -20.25 1.58
C GLY A 149 7.31 -20.11 0.12
N ILE A 150 6.44 -20.59 -0.74
CA ILE A 150 6.59 -20.47 -2.19
C ILE A 150 5.93 -19.19 -2.68
N THR A 151 6.40 -18.69 -3.80
CA THR A 151 5.78 -17.55 -4.50
C THR A 151 4.32 -17.84 -4.85
N GLN A 152 3.47 -16.83 -4.74
CA GLN A 152 2.06 -16.89 -5.15
C GLN A 152 1.96 -17.31 -6.61
N THR A 153 1.08 -18.27 -6.91
CA THR A 153 0.94 -18.84 -8.27
C THR A 153 0.70 -17.76 -9.34
N LYS A 154 -0.09 -16.74 -9.02
CA LYS A 154 -0.38 -15.62 -9.93
C LYS A 154 0.85 -14.79 -10.28
N LEU A 155 1.85 -14.70 -9.38
CA LEU A 155 3.08 -13.95 -9.60
C LEU A 155 4.17 -14.77 -10.30
N LYS A 156 4.11 -16.11 -10.23
CA LYS A 156 5.09 -16.97 -10.91
C LYS A 156 5.13 -16.75 -12.41
N ALA A 157 3.98 -16.57 -13.05
CA ALA A 157 3.90 -16.31 -14.50
C ALA A 157 4.63 -14.99 -14.85
N THR A 158 4.41 -13.95 -14.06
CA THR A 158 5.07 -12.64 -14.23
C THR A 158 6.57 -12.74 -14.03
N ILE A 159 7.00 -13.41 -12.94
CA ILE A 159 8.42 -13.58 -12.64
C ILE A 159 9.12 -14.34 -13.77
N ASN A 160 8.53 -15.42 -14.27
CA ASN A 160 9.10 -16.20 -15.36
C ASN A 160 9.15 -15.44 -16.70
N ALA A 161 8.26 -14.48 -16.91
CA ALA A 161 8.21 -13.67 -18.13
C ALA A 161 9.06 -12.38 -18.04
N ALA A 162 9.62 -12.07 -16.89
CA ALA A 162 10.25 -10.78 -16.65
C ALA A 162 11.46 -10.52 -17.57
N ASN A 163 12.30 -11.54 -17.83
CA ASN A 163 13.47 -11.37 -18.72
C ASN A 163 13.09 -10.96 -20.17
N ASP A 164 11.91 -11.37 -20.65
CA ASP A 164 11.43 -11.02 -21.98
C ASP A 164 10.77 -9.63 -22.00
N LEU A 165 10.02 -9.32 -20.93
CA LEU A 165 9.15 -8.15 -20.86
C LEU A 165 9.83 -6.91 -20.27
N GLY A 166 10.85 -7.09 -19.45
CA GLY A 166 11.51 -5.99 -18.73
C GLY A 166 12.13 -6.44 -17.43
N GLU A 167 11.85 -5.75 -16.33
CA GLU A 167 12.47 -6.04 -15.04
C GLU A 167 11.45 -5.95 -13.88
N ILE A 168 11.60 -6.84 -12.89
CA ILE A 168 10.81 -6.77 -11.66
C ILE A 168 11.41 -5.74 -10.73
N VAL A 169 10.56 -4.84 -10.23
CA VAL A 169 10.89 -3.88 -9.19
C VAL A 169 10.22 -4.30 -7.88
N VAL A 170 11.01 -4.40 -6.83
CA VAL A 170 10.55 -4.67 -5.47
C VAL A 170 10.94 -3.55 -4.53
N LEU A 171 10.43 -3.55 -3.30
CA LEU A 171 10.60 -2.42 -2.39
C LEU A 171 11.77 -2.58 -1.41
N THR A 172 12.35 -3.79 -1.30
CA THR A 172 13.46 -4.07 -0.38
C THR A 172 14.49 -5.03 -0.97
N ASP A 173 15.74 -4.89 -0.55
CA ASP A 173 16.81 -5.81 -0.95
C ASP A 173 16.56 -7.25 -0.46
N ASP A 174 15.91 -7.45 0.68
CA ASP A 174 15.52 -8.77 1.18
C ASP A 174 14.53 -9.46 0.22
N GLN A 175 13.52 -8.73 -0.28
CA GLN A 175 12.57 -9.27 -1.26
C GLN A 175 13.26 -9.61 -2.58
N ARG A 176 14.15 -8.74 -3.03
CA ARG A 176 15.00 -8.97 -4.19
C ARG A 176 15.81 -10.25 -4.05
N ALA A 177 16.50 -10.42 -2.92
CA ALA A 177 17.33 -11.60 -2.66
C ALA A 177 16.50 -12.90 -2.62
N ASP A 178 15.32 -12.87 -2.00
CA ASP A 178 14.42 -14.01 -1.94
C ASP A 178 13.94 -14.44 -3.33
N ILE A 179 13.53 -13.48 -4.19
CA ILE A 179 13.09 -13.77 -5.56
C ILE A 179 14.24 -14.35 -6.39
N LEU A 180 15.41 -13.73 -6.36
CA LEU A 180 16.58 -14.22 -7.11
C LEU A 180 17.05 -15.60 -6.64
N LYS A 181 16.86 -15.93 -5.37
CA LYS A 181 17.17 -17.27 -4.81
C LYS A 181 16.17 -18.33 -5.30
N GLU A 182 14.88 -18.02 -5.39
CA GLU A 182 13.85 -18.95 -5.86
C GLU A 182 13.89 -19.12 -7.38
N PHE A 183 14.19 -18.05 -8.13
CA PHE A 183 14.14 -17.99 -9.59
C PHE A 183 15.53 -17.71 -10.18
N SER A 184 16.39 -18.73 -10.20
CA SER A 184 17.77 -18.63 -10.67
C SER A 184 17.93 -18.26 -12.16
N GLY A 185 16.86 -18.33 -12.95
CA GLY A 185 16.85 -17.93 -14.37
C GLY A 185 16.61 -16.44 -14.60
N LEU A 186 16.31 -15.66 -13.55
CA LEU A 186 16.15 -14.21 -13.69
C LEU A 186 17.51 -13.52 -13.87
N SER A 187 17.58 -12.66 -14.88
CA SER A 187 18.76 -11.83 -15.14
C SER A 187 18.91 -10.74 -14.08
N GLN A 188 17.78 -10.11 -13.70
CA GLN A 188 17.79 -8.98 -12.81
C GLN A 188 16.44 -8.75 -12.08
N VAL A 189 16.55 -8.30 -10.83
CA VAL A 189 15.45 -7.75 -10.03
C VAL A 189 16.01 -6.52 -9.31
N THR A 190 15.33 -5.39 -9.38
CA THR A 190 15.80 -4.15 -8.75
C THR A 190 14.99 -3.79 -7.51
N ALA A 191 15.68 -3.38 -6.44
CA ALA A 191 15.06 -2.90 -5.21
C ALA A 191 15.02 -1.36 -5.22
N ILE A 192 13.80 -0.80 -5.43
CA ILE A 192 13.54 0.63 -5.37
C ILE A 192 12.47 0.86 -4.29
N PRO A 193 12.86 1.35 -3.10
CA PRO A 193 11.92 1.62 -2.01
C PRO A 193 11.00 2.80 -2.37
N HIS A 194 9.82 2.85 -1.73
CA HIS A 194 9.00 4.05 -1.80
C HIS A 194 9.70 5.23 -1.14
N TYR A 195 9.65 6.39 -1.79
CA TYR A 195 10.01 7.64 -1.16
C TYR A 195 8.96 8.01 -0.11
N VAL A 196 9.42 8.44 1.06
CA VAL A 196 8.59 8.94 2.15
C VAL A 196 9.08 10.33 2.51
N GLU A 197 8.22 11.32 2.31
CA GLU A 197 8.51 12.70 2.68
C GLU A 197 8.12 12.95 4.13
N VAL A 198 9.06 13.48 4.91
CA VAL A 198 8.80 13.95 6.27
C VAL A 198 9.47 15.31 6.41
N PRO A 199 8.72 16.34 6.88
CA PRO A 199 9.30 17.68 7.08
C PRO A 199 10.48 17.66 8.06
N ASP A 200 11.52 18.46 7.77
CA ASP A 200 12.81 18.49 8.49
C ASP A 200 12.75 18.97 9.95
N ASP A 201 11.60 19.39 10.44
CA ASP A 201 11.42 19.85 11.81
C ASP A 201 11.32 18.67 12.83
N PHE A 202 12.47 18.31 13.41
CA PHE A 202 12.57 17.28 14.46
C PHE A 202 12.30 17.77 15.87
N ALA A 203 12.09 19.06 16.09
CA ALA A 203 11.94 19.70 17.39
C ALA A 203 10.52 19.49 17.96
N GLY A 204 10.18 18.26 18.32
CA GLY A 204 8.96 17.93 19.05
C GLY A 204 9.22 17.73 20.53
N ASN A 205 8.27 18.15 21.37
CA ASN A 205 8.27 17.87 22.82
C ASN A 205 7.85 16.38 23.00
N ARG A 206 8.80 15.48 22.78
CA ARG A 206 8.60 14.02 22.79
C ARG A 206 8.42 13.52 24.21
N ASN A 207 7.32 12.80 24.46
CA ASN A 207 7.13 12.13 25.74
C ASN A 207 7.95 10.82 25.78
N PRO A 208 8.93 10.69 26.68
CA PRO A 208 9.82 9.53 26.74
C PRO A 208 9.12 8.24 27.19
N LYS A 209 7.87 8.32 27.63
CA LYS A 209 7.05 7.18 28.11
C LYS A 209 5.93 6.78 27.13
N THR A 210 5.80 7.47 26.00
CA THR A 210 4.77 7.16 25.01
C THR A 210 5.32 6.21 23.95
N VAL A 211 4.61 5.10 23.76
CA VAL A 211 4.73 4.13 22.67
C VAL A 211 3.54 4.31 21.73
N VAL A 212 3.75 4.23 20.43
CA VAL A 212 2.69 4.35 19.43
C VAL A 212 2.62 3.15 18.50
N ALA A 213 1.41 2.68 18.23
CA ALA A 213 1.09 1.73 17.17
C ALA A 213 0.13 2.42 16.18
N LEU A 214 0.56 2.63 14.94
CA LEU A 214 -0.25 3.27 13.90
C LEU A 214 -0.44 2.32 12.72
N ALA A 215 -1.69 1.85 12.50
CA ALA A 215 -2.01 0.90 11.46
C ALA A 215 -3.53 0.82 11.20
N ARG A 216 -3.92 0.21 10.06
CA ARG A 216 -5.30 -0.27 9.89
C ARG A 216 -5.60 -1.37 10.92
N PHE A 217 -6.80 -1.37 11.50
CA PHE A 217 -7.21 -2.37 12.50
C PHE A 217 -7.71 -3.65 11.81
N VAL A 218 -6.74 -4.40 11.28
CA VAL A 218 -6.94 -5.71 10.64
C VAL A 218 -6.06 -6.75 11.33
N ASP A 219 -6.47 -8.01 11.28
CA ASP A 219 -5.80 -9.12 11.98
C ASP A 219 -4.29 -9.20 11.68
N GLY A 220 -3.91 -9.04 10.40
CA GLY A 220 -2.51 -9.09 9.97
C GLY A 220 -1.57 -8.06 10.59
N LYS A 221 -2.07 -7.03 11.29
CA LYS A 221 -1.27 -6.04 12.02
C LYS A 221 -0.96 -6.47 13.46
N ARG A 222 -1.66 -7.46 13.99
CA ARG A 222 -1.47 -8.10 15.30
C ARG A 222 -1.40 -7.11 16.49
N ILE A 223 -2.19 -6.03 16.42
CA ILE A 223 -2.26 -5.00 17.49
C ILE A 223 -2.74 -5.62 18.80
N GLN A 224 -3.67 -6.59 18.77
CA GLN A 224 -4.11 -7.32 19.96
C GLN A 224 -2.95 -7.99 20.69
N ASN A 225 -1.95 -8.52 19.98
CA ASN A 225 -0.77 -9.14 20.58
C ASN A 225 0.17 -8.08 21.19
N ILE A 226 0.27 -6.89 20.59
CA ILE A 226 1.00 -5.75 21.16
C ILE A 226 0.35 -5.33 22.48
N ILE A 227 -1.00 -5.24 22.54
CA ILE A 227 -1.74 -4.90 23.77
C ILE A 227 -1.43 -5.90 24.88
N ILE A 228 -1.49 -7.20 24.59
CA ILE A 228 -1.19 -8.27 25.55
C ILE A 228 0.27 -8.16 26.04
N ALA A 229 1.20 -7.96 25.12
CA ALA A 229 2.62 -7.82 25.43
C ALA A 229 2.91 -6.56 26.26
N PHE A 230 2.10 -5.51 26.10
CA PHE A 230 2.24 -4.25 26.83
C PHE A 230 1.94 -4.36 28.32
N GLU A 231 1.25 -5.41 28.79
CA GLU A 231 1.09 -5.73 30.21
C GLU A 231 2.45 -5.87 30.93
N LYS A 232 3.41 -6.55 30.29
CA LYS A 232 4.79 -6.65 30.80
C LYS A 232 5.46 -5.28 30.86
N VAL A 233 5.23 -4.44 29.83
CA VAL A 233 5.80 -3.06 29.80
C VAL A 233 5.29 -2.22 30.97
N VAL A 234 3.97 -2.24 31.23
CA VAL A 234 3.36 -1.47 32.33
C VAL A 234 3.82 -1.99 33.69
N ARG A 235 4.04 -3.29 33.85
CA ARG A 235 4.57 -3.87 35.09
C ARG A 235 5.96 -3.31 35.43
N GLU A 236 6.80 -3.13 34.40
CA GLU A 236 8.18 -2.65 34.53
C GLU A 236 8.32 -1.12 34.47
N VAL A 237 7.36 -0.43 33.84
CA VAL A 237 7.31 1.01 33.62
C VAL A 237 5.85 1.46 33.79
N PRO A 238 5.37 1.66 35.04
CA PRO A 238 3.95 1.89 35.32
C PRO A 238 3.35 3.14 34.66
N ASP A 239 4.18 4.14 34.36
CA ASP A 239 3.79 5.38 33.67
C ASP A 239 3.86 5.29 32.13
N ALA A 240 4.20 4.12 31.58
CA ALA A 240 4.20 3.92 30.12
C ALA A 240 2.79 4.05 29.54
N LYS A 241 2.70 4.67 28.36
CA LYS A 241 1.45 4.83 27.58
C LYS A 241 1.62 4.19 26.20
N LEU A 242 0.59 3.47 25.75
CA LEU A 242 0.45 2.98 24.39
C LEU A 242 -0.73 3.71 23.74
N GLU A 243 -0.43 4.46 22.69
CA GLU A 243 -1.45 5.07 21.83
C GLU A 243 -1.61 4.25 20.57
N ILE A 244 -2.86 3.82 20.28
CA ILE A 244 -3.20 3.00 19.11
C ILE A 244 -4.00 3.87 18.15
N TRP A 245 -3.42 4.18 16.99
CA TRP A 245 -3.99 5.04 15.97
C TRP A 245 -4.39 4.25 14.73
N GLY A 246 -5.60 4.50 14.25
CA GLY A 246 -6.16 3.85 13.08
C GLY A 246 -7.64 3.54 13.21
N TYR A 247 -8.14 2.70 12.33
CA TYR A 247 -9.51 2.20 12.36
C TYR A 247 -9.63 0.84 11.66
N GLY A 248 -10.72 0.11 11.92
CA GLY A 248 -11.05 -1.12 11.24
C GLY A 248 -11.80 -2.12 12.09
N THR A 249 -12.00 -3.32 11.56
CA THR A 249 -12.89 -4.33 12.13
C THR A 249 -12.39 -4.98 13.42
N MET A 250 -11.11 -4.79 13.76
CA MET A 250 -10.51 -5.40 14.96
C MET A 250 -10.65 -4.54 16.22
N GLU A 251 -11.18 -3.32 16.14
CA GLU A 251 -11.31 -2.40 17.28
C GLU A 251 -12.03 -3.01 18.51
N PRO A 252 -13.18 -3.70 18.38
CA PRO A 252 -13.84 -4.31 19.52
C PRO A 252 -13.00 -5.41 20.20
N ILE A 253 -12.07 -6.03 19.47
CA ILE A 253 -11.14 -7.01 20.02
C ILE A 253 -10.08 -6.29 20.87
N TYR A 254 -9.58 -5.14 20.40
CA TYR A 254 -8.61 -4.34 21.14
C TYR A 254 -9.18 -3.83 22.45
N GLU A 255 -10.40 -3.28 22.46
CA GLU A 255 -11.11 -2.84 23.68
C GLU A 255 -11.24 -3.97 24.70
N ARG A 256 -11.61 -5.17 24.22
CA ARG A 256 -11.72 -6.36 25.07
C ARG A 256 -10.38 -6.76 25.68
N GLU A 257 -9.29 -6.80 24.90
CA GLU A 257 -7.97 -7.17 25.41
C GLU A 257 -7.42 -6.12 26.39
N ILE A 258 -7.64 -4.81 26.14
CA ILE A 258 -7.30 -3.73 27.09
C ILE A 258 -8.02 -3.93 28.43
N SER A 259 -9.33 -4.20 28.38
CA SER A 259 -10.15 -4.43 29.57
C SER A 259 -9.70 -5.67 30.33
N LYS A 260 -9.46 -6.76 29.63
CA LYS A 260 -9.04 -8.06 30.21
C LYS A 260 -7.68 -7.97 30.90
N ALA A 261 -6.74 -7.20 30.32
CA ALA A 261 -5.42 -6.98 30.89
C ALA A 261 -5.37 -5.87 31.96
N GLY A 262 -6.49 -5.18 32.22
CA GLY A 262 -6.52 -4.07 33.20
C GLY A 262 -5.72 -2.84 32.76
N LEU A 263 -5.56 -2.60 31.45
CA LEU A 263 -4.69 -1.59 30.88
C LEU A 263 -5.40 -0.27 30.51
N GLN A 264 -6.63 -0.03 30.98
CA GLN A 264 -7.44 1.13 30.61
C GLN A 264 -6.77 2.49 30.92
N ASN A 265 -5.88 2.51 31.90
CA ASN A 265 -5.12 3.72 32.27
C ASN A 265 -3.83 3.89 31.46
N ASN A 266 -3.39 2.87 30.71
CA ASN A 266 -2.10 2.84 30.01
C ASN A 266 -2.24 2.73 28.49
N VAL A 267 -3.33 2.16 27.98
CA VAL A 267 -3.56 1.94 26.54
C VAL A 267 -4.80 2.72 26.11
N THR A 268 -4.65 3.51 25.05
CA THR A 268 -5.73 4.33 24.48
C THR A 268 -5.88 4.03 22.99
N ILE A 269 -7.09 3.73 22.54
CA ILE A 269 -7.46 3.71 21.12
C ILE A 269 -7.84 5.14 20.74
N CYS A 270 -7.03 5.75 19.86
CA CYS A 270 -7.11 7.17 19.53
C CYS A 270 -7.93 7.46 18.27
N GLY A 271 -8.33 6.41 17.52
CA GLY A 271 -9.05 6.56 16.26
C GLY A 271 -8.14 6.93 15.08
N TYR A 272 -8.74 7.40 14.00
CA TYR A 272 -8.04 7.80 12.79
C TYR A 272 -7.30 9.13 12.93
N THR A 273 -6.18 9.28 12.26
CA THR A 273 -5.46 10.54 12.10
C THR A 273 -5.13 10.78 10.62
N ASP A 274 -5.28 12.02 10.18
CA ASP A 274 -4.79 12.53 8.89
C ASP A 274 -3.34 13.07 8.99
N ASN A 275 -2.79 13.14 10.22
CA ASN A 275 -1.44 13.62 10.46
C ASN A 275 -0.59 12.63 11.27
N PRO A 276 -0.16 11.50 10.64
CA PRO A 276 0.68 10.50 11.30
C PRO A 276 2.02 11.06 11.76
N ILE A 277 2.54 12.06 11.07
CA ILE A 277 3.82 12.71 11.39
C ILE A 277 3.80 13.32 12.79
N GLN A 278 2.72 14.02 13.17
CA GLN A 278 2.58 14.56 14.50
C GLN A 278 2.49 13.50 15.59
N VAL A 279 1.85 12.38 15.28
CA VAL A 279 1.76 11.24 16.22
C VAL A 279 3.16 10.69 16.51
N TYR A 280 3.94 10.39 15.46
CA TYR A 280 5.30 9.88 15.63
C TYR A 280 6.25 10.89 16.30
N ARG A 281 6.11 12.18 16.05
CA ARG A 281 6.92 13.21 16.68
C ARG A 281 6.74 13.31 18.21
N LYS A 282 5.56 12.98 18.71
CA LYS A 282 5.24 13.04 20.15
C LYS A 282 5.64 11.77 20.91
N ALA A 283 5.80 10.65 20.24
CA ALA A 283 6.11 9.36 20.85
C ALA A 283 7.62 9.06 20.89
N ALA A 284 8.09 8.37 21.90
CA ALA A 284 9.48 7.92 22.01
C ALA A 284 9.74 6.67 21.18
N VAL A 285 8.79 5.75 21.16
CA VAL A 285 8.90 4.43 20.54
C VAL A 285 7.70 4.18 19.65
N SER A 286 7.93 3.62 18.46
CA SER A 286 6.91 3.06 17.60
C SER A 286 7.02 1.54 17.58
N VAL A 287 5.87 0.83 17.54
CA VAL A 287 5.85 -0.62 17.61
C VAL A 287 5.12 -1.23 16.42
N PHE A 288 5.72 -2.28 15.82
CA PHE A 288 5.22 -2.97 14.62
C PHE A 288 5.25 -4.47 14.80
N ALA A 289 4.12 -5.14 14.53
CA ALA A 289 3.98 -6.58 14.71
C ALA A 289 3.31 -7.27 13.51
N SER A 290 3.31 -6.66 12.33
CA SER A 290 2.66 -7.21 11.14
C SER A 290 3.09 -8.63 10.85
N THR A 291 2.20 -9.42 10.26
CA THR A 291 2.55 -10.76 9.75
C THR A 291 3.36 -10.68 8.47
N PHE A 292 3.07 -9.70 7.64
CA PHE A 292 3.75 -9.40 6.36
C PHE A 292 3.49 -7.97 5.92
N GLU A 293 4.37 -7.45 5.08
CA GLU A 293 4.26 -6.16 4.39
C GLU A 293 4.99 -6.23 3.03
N GLY A 294 4.78 -5.23 2.17
CA GLY A 294 5.67 -4.98 1.04
C GLY A 294 6.89 -4.15 1.44
N PHE A 295 6.64 -3.06 2.22
CA PHE A 295 7.67 -2.10 2.63
C PHE A 295 7.49 -1.59 4.06
N ASN A 296 6.26 -1.34 4.46
CA ASN A 296 5.87 -0.70 5.70
C ASN A 296 6.25 0.79 5.76
N MET A 297 5.53 1.63 5.02
CA MET A 297 5.73 3.08 4.99
C MET A 297 5.64 3.71 6.37
N SER A 298 4.69 3.29 7.22
CA SER A 298 4.52 3.78 8.60
C SER A 298 5.77 3.59 9.46
N LEU A 299 6.55 2.53 9.21
CA LEU A 299 7.82 2.32 9.89
C LEU A 299 8.86 3.34 9.41
N VAL A 300 8.95 3.60 8.11
CA VAL A 300 9.88 4.62 7.55
C VAL A 300 9.50 6.01 8.07
N GLU A 301 8.21 6.36 8.04
CA GLU A 301 7.69 7.62 8.60
C GLU A 301 8.10 7.80 10.07
N SER A 302 7.92 6.75 10.88
CA SER A 302 8.26 6.80 12.30
C SER A 302 9.75 7.06 12.55
N VAL A 303 10.64 6.39 11.78
CA VAL A 303 12.09 6.61 11.87
C VAL A 303 12.45 8.02 11.44
N LEU A 304 11.93 8.50 10.31
CA LEU A 304 12.18 9.86 9.83
C LEU A 304 11.66 10.93 10.79
N CYS A 305 10.59 10.63 11.54
CA CYS A 305 10.12 11.50 12.63
C CYS A 305 10.96 11.41 13.90
N GLY A 306 12.01 10.61 13.95
CA GLY A 306 12.84 10.39 15.12
C GLY A 306 12.17 9.59 16.23
N CYS A 307 11.14 8.80 15.91
CA CYS A 307 10.54 7.82 16.80
C CYS A 307 11.32 6.50 16.67
N VAL A 308 11.77 5.90 17.79
CA VAL A 308 12.59 4.69 17.72
C VAL A 308 11.72 3.47 17.42
N PRO A 309 11.92 2.76 16.30
CA PRO A 309 11.11 1.61 15.97
C PRO A 309 11.52 0.38 16.76
N VAL A 310 10.54 -0.36 17.25
CA VAL A 310 10.65 -1.73 17.74
C VAL A 310 9.72 -2.60 16.89
N SER A 311 10.26 -3.57 16.19
CA SER A 311 9.51 -4.36 15.23
C SER A 311 9.78 -5.84 15.39
N LEU A 312 8.74 -6.67 15.22
CA LEU A 312 8.96 -8.07 14.90
C LEU A 312 9.60 -8.17 13.51
N ASP A 313 10.40 -9.24 13.29
CA ASP A 313 11.07 -9.50 12.02
C ASP A 313 10.10 -10.15 11.02
N PHE A 314 9.24 -9.35 10.40
CA PHE A 314 8.36 -9.80 9.32
C PHE A 314 8.93 -9.46 7.93
N LYS A 315 8.49 -10.12 6.90
CA LYS A 315 8.82 -9.81 5.51
C LYS A 315 7.67 -8.99 4.87
N TYR A 316 7.99 -7.79 4.38
CA TYR A 316 9.28 -7.09 4.30
C TYR A 316 9.22 -5.73 4.99
N GLY A 317 10.38 -5.08 5.21
CA GLY A 317 10.46 -3.70 5.70
C GLY A 317 11.35 -3.50 6.93
N PRO A 318 11.20 -4.29 8.03
CA PRO A 318 11.96 -4.03 9.26
C PRO A 318 13.47 -3.94 9.03
N ARG A 319 14.07 -4.93 8.37
CA ARG A 319 15.52 -4.97 8.11
C ARG A 319 16.01 -3.91 7.13
N HIS A 320 15.13 -3.40 6.26
CA HIS A 320 15.44 -2.25 5.42
C HIS A 320 15.59 -0.98 6.25
N SER A 321 14.65 -0.75 7.19
CA SER A 321 14.54 0.51 7.93
C SER A 321 15.32 0.52 9.24
N ILE A 322 15.56 -0.66 9.86
CA ILE A 322 16.18 -0.80 11.18
C ILE A 322 17.51 -1.52 11.10
N VAL A 323 18.56 -0.92 11.64
CA VAL A 323 19.80 -1.60 12.01
C VAL A 323 19.66 -2.01 13.46
N ASN A 324 19.52 -3.32 13.72
CA ASN A 324 19.21 -3.87 15.03
C ASN A 324 20.23 -3.42 16.11
N GLY A 325 19.75 -2.91 17.23
CA GLY A 325 20.56 -2.39 18.32
C GLY A 325 21.24 -1.04 18.06
N VAL A 326 21.12 -0.46 16.83
CA VAL A 326 21.74 0.81 16.46
C VAL A 326 20.70 1.90 16.17
N THR A 327 19.68 1.60 15.38
CA THR A 327 18.62 2.57 14.99
C THR A 327 17.24 2.18 15.49
N GLY A 328 17.14 1.08 16.21
CA GLY A 328 15.92 0.48 16.77
C GLY A 328 16.14 -1.01 17.02
N PHE A 329 15.08 -1.75 17.22
CA PHE A 329 15.14 -3.19 17.47
C PHE A 329 14.29 -3.98 16.47
N VAL A 330 14.85 -5.08 15.98
CA VAL A 330 14.14 -6.11 15.21
C VAL A 330 14.23 -7.40 16.03
N THR A 331 13.08 -7.89 16.49
CA THR A 331 12.97 -9.07 17.35
C THR A 331 12.45 -10.27 16.57
N ASP A 332 12.56 -11.46 17.13
CA ASP A 332 12.03 -12.66 16.49
C ASP A 332 10.55 -12.52 16.13
N PRO A 333 10.10 -13.04 14.98
CA PRO A 333 8.74 -12.83 14.44
C PRO A 333 7.57 -13.21 15.34
N GLU A 334 7.79 -14.14 16.26
CA GLU A 334 6.74 -14.62 17.19
C GLU A 334 7.07 -14.32 18.65
N ASN A 335 8.19 -13.63 18.91
CA ASN A 335 8.65 -13.36 20.28
C ASN A 335 8.20 -11.98 20.79
N PHE A 336 6.98 -11.91 21.30
CA PHE A 336 6.41 -10.70 21.90
C PHE A 336 7.04 -10.36 23.25
N ASP A 337 7.69 -11.31 23.92
CA ASP A 337 8.46 -11.04 25.14
C ASP A 337 9.69 -10.20 24.85
N GLU A 338 10.44 -10.57 23.82
CA GLU A 338 11.62 -9.82 23.35
C GLU A 338 11.20 -8.42 22.84
N LEU A 339 10.06 -8.33 22.15
CA LEU A 339 9.48 -7.04 21.72
C LEU A 339 9.22 -6.15 22.95
N SER A 340 8.61 -6.69 24.02
CA SER A 340 8.35 -5.97 25.27
C SER A 340 9.65 -5.53 25.95
N ASP A 341 10.65 -6.41 26.01
CA ASP A 341 11.95 -6.11 26.62
C ASP A 341 12.68 -4.96 25.90
N ALA A 342 12.59 -4.92 24.53
CA ALA A 342 13.14 -3.84 23.74
C ALA A 342 12.42 -2.50 24.03
N ILE A 343 11.09 -2.52 24.17
CA ILE A 343 10.31 -1.34 24.56
C ILE A 343 10.72 -0.87 25.95
N ILE A 344 10.75 -1.76 26.96
CA ILE A 344 11.16 -1.48 28.33
C ILE A 344 12.56 -0.86 28.37
N PHE A 345 13.50 -1.45 27.62
CA PHE A 345 14.87 -0.96 27.51
C PHE A 345 14.91 0.51 27.09
N LEU A 346 14.15 0.87 26.04
CA LEU A 346 14.11 2.24 25.52
C LEU A 346 13.43 3.22 26.47
N LEU A 347 12.29 2.83 27.09
CA LEU A 347 11.57 3.67 28.02
C LEU A 347 12.34 3.94 29.32
N LYS A 348 13.19 2.99 29.76
CA LYS A 348 14.08 3.16 30.92
C LYS A 348 15.37 3.94 30.59
N ARG A 349 15.72 4.12 29.30
CA ARG A 349 16.97 4.76 28.85
C ARG A 349 16.70 5.82 27.76
N PRO A 350 16.07 6.94 28.07
CA PRO A 350 15.68 7.95 27.10
C PRO A 350 16.87 8.61 26.37
N ASP A 351 18.05 8.62 26.99
CA ASP A 351 19.30 9.07 26.37
C ASP A 351 19.77 8.13 25.24
N VAL A 352 19.67 6.82 25.45
CA VAL A 352 19.96 5.80 24.44
C VAL A 352 18.93 5.89 23.31
N ALA A 353 17.63 5.99 23.64
CA ALA A 353 16.57 6.16 22.67
C ALA A 353 16.80 7.38 21.77
N ARG A 354 17.21 8.53 22.32
CA ARG A 354 17.55 9.73 21.53
C ARG A 354 18.72 9.51 20.57
N LYS A 355 19.77 8.79 21.00
CA LYS A 355 20.89 8.46 20.12
C LYS A 355 20.49 7.52 19.00
N MET A 356 19.70 6.49 19.29
CA MET A 356 19.15 5.57 18.29
C MET A 356 18.25 6.30 17.29
N ALA A 357 17.38 7.18 17.76
CA ALA A 357 16.51 8.01 16.92
C ALA A 357 17.35 8.85 15.94
N ALA A 358 18.35 9.57 16.42
CA ALA A 358 19.22 10.39 15.58
C ALA A 358 19.95 9.56 14.51
N ALA A 359 20.51 8.42 14.90
CA ALA A 359 21.17 7.49 13.97
C ALA A 359 20.19 6.93 12.93
N GLY A 360 18.95 6.64 13.33
CA GLY A 360 17.89 6.18 12.45
C GLY A 360 17.52 7.22 11.39
N VAL A 361 17.28 8.44 11.81
CA VAL A 361 16.97 9.58 10.94
C VAL A 361 18.10 9.80 9.93
N GLN A 362 19.33 9.92 10.39
CA GLN A 362 20.50 10.15 9.51
C GLN A 362 20.63 9.04 8.46
N ARG A 363 20.41 7.78 8.86
CA ARG A 363 20.46 6.65 7.93
C ARG A 363 19.34 6.74 6.91
N MET A 364 18.09 6.95 7.36
CA MET A 364 16.93 6.99 6.46
C MET A 364 16.96 8.17 5.51
N GLN A 365 17.39 9.36 5.95
CA GLN A 365 17.60 10.51 5.07
C GLN A 365 18.57 10.20 3.92
N ARG A 366 19.61 9.39 4.18
CA ARG A 366 20.55 8.97 3.15
C ARG A 366 19.99 7.94 2.17
N ILE A 367 19.33 6.88 2.67
CA ILE A 367 18.90 5.76 1.82
C ILE A 367 17.51 5.96 1.19
N ASN A 368 16.73 6.91 1.71
CA ASN A 368 15.37 7.24 1.26
C ASN A 368 15.26 8.68 0.75
N SER A 369 16.40 9.32 0.37
CA SER A 369 16.36 10.65 -0.24
C SER A 369 15.75 10.62 -1.64
N PRO A 370 15.12 11.73 -2.10
CA PRO A 370 14.61 11.83 -3.46
C PRO A 370 15.68 11.49 -4.50
N ASP A 371 16.90 12.04 -4.33
CA ASP A 371 18.02 11.80 -5.25
C ASP A 371 18.42 10.33 -5.31
N THR A 372 18.47 9.65 -4.15
CA THR A 372 18.79 8.21 -4.08
C THR A 372 17.74 7.36 -4.78
N ILE A 373 16.47 7.67 -4.58
CA ILE A 373 15.36 6.93 -5.21
C ILE A 373 15.31 7.22 -6.71
N LEU A 374 15.42 8.49 -7.10
CA LEU A 374 15.44 8.90 -8.51
C LEU A 374 16.61 8.26 -9.27
N ALA A 375 17.82 8.26 -8.69
CA ALA A 375 18.98 7.62 -9.30
C ALA A 375 18.75 6.12 -9.58
N LYS A 376 18.08 5.40 -8.70
CA LYS A 376 17.73 3.99 -8.91
C LYS A 376 16.72 3.80 -10.06
N TRP A 377 15.73 4.68 -10.18
CA TRP A 377 14.80 4.67 -11.28
C TRP A 377 15.47 5.00 -12.61
N MET A 378 16.34 6.02 -12.65
CA MET A 378 17.07 6.39 -13.85
C MET A 378 17.98 5.25 -14.33
N ASP A 379 18.73 4.62 -13.42
CA ASP A 379 19.57 3.47 -13.72
C ASP A 379 18.74 2.29 -14.29
N LEU A 380 17.54 2.03 -13.75
CA LEU A 380 16.63 1.03 -14.30
C LEU A 380 16.16 1.40 -15.71
N PHE A 381 15.75 2.65 -15.93
CA PHE A 381 15.27 3.11 -17.24
C PHE A 381 16.37 3.06 -18.29
N ASP A 382 17.60 3.46 -17.96
CA ASP A 382 18.76 3.36 -18.83
C ASP A 382 19.03 1.90 -19.25
N ARG A 383 18.97 0.96 -18.29
CA ARG A 383 19.13 -0.47 -18.59
C ARG A 383 18.03 -1.03 -19.48
N LEU A 384 16.79 -0.58 -19.30
CA LEU A 384 15.65 -1.02 -20.11
C LEU A 384 15.57 -0.31 -21.46
N GLY A 385 16.40 0.72 -21.70
CA GLY A 385 16.48 1.43 -22.95
C GLY A 385 15.39 2.50 -23.11
N ALA A 386 14.96 3.16 -22.03
CA ALA A 386 14.07 4.32 -22.11
C ALA A 386 14.72 5.45 -22.93
N ARG A 387 13.89 6.16 -23.71
CA ARG A 387 14.33 7.29 -24.57
C ARG A 387 13.83 8.63 -24.06
#